data_44e319b667c059fceae282ec3c64563f
#
_entry.id   44e319b667c059fceae282ec3c64563f
#
_cell.length_a   1.000
_cell.length_b   1.000
_cell.length_c   1.000
_cell.angle_alpha   90.00
_cell.angle_beta   90.00
_cell.angle_gamma   90.00
#
_symmetry.space_group_name_H-M   'P 1'
#
loop_
_entity.id
_entity.type
_entity.pdbx_description
1 polymer ?
#
loop_
_entity_poly.entity_id
_entity_poly.type
_entity_poly.pdbx_seq_one_letter_code
_entity_poly.pdbx_strand_id
1 'polypeptide(L)'
;ADGLIIAGTTAEAAPDTHWCRQPVPAFEIVPIEPAEGWTLRIARRVLDQMRAEMARDPHVETGGVMIGMCSARLKAVIVVDLLPAPPDSVRTAARFTLGTSGLAKAIAARHRLSGGTLFDIGTWHSHLADQGPSPLDRQTARELAADRPPPSVLLIATPGRLYALMHTPTVP
;
A
#
# COMPACT_ATOMS: atom_id res chain seq x y z
N ALA A 1 16.59 9.12 -19.98
CA ALA A 1 15.76 8.26 -19.09
C ALA A 1 16.71 7.64 -18.08
N ASP A 2 16.67 8.15 -16.86
CA ASP A 2 17.53 7.69 -15.77
C ASP A 2 16.96 6.37 -15.23
N GLY A 3 17.72 5.29 -15.40
CA GLY A 3 17.35 3.97 -14.89
C GLY A 3 17.83 3.80 -13.45
N LEU A 4 17.05 3.08 -12.62
CA LEU A 4 17.49 2.64 -11.30
C LEU A 4 18.55 1.56 -11.46
N ILE A 5 19.71 1.75 -10.82
CA ILE A 5 20.77 0.74 -10.77
C ILE A 5 20.58 -0.03 -9.47
N ILE A 6 20.27 -1.33 -9.57
CA ILE A 6 20.20 -2.24 -8.43
C ILE A 6 21.45 -3.11 -8.44
N ALA A 7 22.25 -3.03 -7.38
CA ALA A 7 23.36 -3.93 -7.15
C ALA A 7 22.92 -5.04 -6.20
N GLY A 8 23.11 -6.28 -6.60
CA GLY A 8 22.87 -7.46 -5.75
C GLY A 8 24.16 -8.27 -5.62
N THR A 9 24.48 -8.73 -4.42
CA THR A 9 25.55 -9.70 -4.18
C THR A 9 24.92 -11.05 -3.80
N THR A 10 25.33 -12.13 -4.44
CA THR A 10 24.99 -13.49 -4.00
C THR A 10 26.10 -13.99 -3.07
N ALA A 11 25.73 -14.51 -1.91
CA ALA A 11 26.62 -14.79 -0.80
C ALA A 11 27.52 -16.04 -0.95
N GLU A 12 27.51 -16.78 -2.05
CA GLU A 12 28.20 -18.08 -2.17
C GLU A 12 29.19 -18.24 -3.33
N ALA A 13 29.40 -17.22 -4.14
CA ALA A 13 30.47 -17.22 -5.14
C ALA A 13 31.18 -15.89 -5.12
N ALA A 14 32.45 -15.87 -5.61
CA ALA A 14 33.21 -14.65 -5.76
C ALA A 14 32.35 -13.49 -6.29
N PRO A 15 32.56 -12.25 -5.85
CA PRO A 15 31.60 -11.17 -6.03
C PRO A 15 31.50 -10.76 -7.50
N ASP A 16 30.72 -11.51 -8.26
CA ASP A 16 30.23 -11.08 -9.55
C ASP A 16 29.13 -10.05 -9.29
N THR A 17 29.52 -8.79 -9.28
CA THR A 17 28.59 -7.69 -9.20
C THR A 17 27.88 -7.54 -10.53
N HIS A 18 26.69 -8.08 -10.64
CA HIS A 18 25.84 -7.90 -11.83
C HIS A 18 25.12 -6.57 -11.73
N TRP A 19 25.49 -5.64 -12.60
CA TRP A 19 24.77 -4.39 -12.79
C TRP A 19 23.62 -4.60 -13.75
N CYS A 20 22.42 -4.52 -13.27
CA CYS A 20 21.21 -4.59 -14.09
C CYS A 20 20.58 -3.20 -14.19
N ARG A 21 20.44 -2.65 -15.39
CA ARG A 21 19.58 -1.48 -15.63
C ARG A 21 18.14 -1.95 -15.71
N GLN A 22 17.39 -1.71 -14.66
CA GLN A 22 15.95 -1.89 -14.68
C GLN A 22 15.29 -0.56 -15.04
N PRO A 23 14.27 -0.54 -15.92
CA PRO A 23 13.47 0.65 -16.12
C PRO A 23 12.85 1.06 -14.77
N VAL A 24 12.88 2.36 -14.47
CA VAL A 24 12.19 2.87 -13.28
C VAL A 24 10.72 2.49 -13.39
N PRO A 25 10.15 1.78 -12.41
CA PRO A 25 8.73 1.45 -12.43
C PRO A 25 7.91 2.74 -12.54
N ALA A 26 6.93 2.76 -13.43
CA ALA A 26 5.99 3.86 -13.47
C ALA A 26 5.16 3.86 -12.17
N PHE A 27 5.11 5.00 -11.51
CA PHE A 27 4.32 5.21 -10.28
C PHE A 27 3.18 6.19 -10.56
N GLU A 28 2.03 5.92 -9.98
CA GLU A 28 1.01 6.92 -9.72
C GLU A 28 1.36 7.63 -8.42
N ILE A 29 1.22 8.95 -8.39
CA ILE A 29 1.56 9.77 -7.23
C ILE A 29 0.28 10.41 -6.69
N VAL A 30 -0.04 10.08 -5.45
CA VAL A 30 -1.24 10.56 -4.75
C VAL A 30 -0.78 11.40 -3.55
N PRO A 31 -1.27 12.64 -3.39
CA PRO A 31 -1.05 13.40 -2.15
C PRO A 31 -1.64 12.66 -0.95
N ILE A 32 -0.97 12.72 0.20
CA ILE A 32 -1.49 12.12 1.44
C ILE A 32 -2.05 13.23 2.33
N GLU A 33 -3.32 13.10 2.71
CA GLU A 33 -4.00 14.05 3.59
C GLU A 33 -4.10 13.52 5.03
N PRO A 34 -4.04 14.37 6.04
CA PRO A 34 -3.59 15.76 6.05
C PRO A 34 -2.06 15.92 6.16
N ALA A 35 -1.27 14.87 5.85
CA ALA A 35 0.18 14.83 6.01
C ALA A 35 0.88 15.71 4.97
N GLU A 36 1.04 16.98 5.25
CA GLU A 36 1.58 17.98 4.34
C GLU A 36 2.94 17.61 3.74
N GLY A 37 2.99 17.65 2.41
CA GLY A 37 4.17 17.33 1.62
C GLY A 37 4.46 15.83 1.47
N TRP A 38 3.66 14.94 2.08
CA TRP A 38 3.78 13.51 1.88
C TRP A 38 3.04 13.04 0.63
N THR A 39 3.61 12.05 -0.04
CA THR A 39 3.02 11.41 -1.22
C THR A 39 2.98 9.90 -1.07
N LEU A 40 1.90 9.30 -1.56
CA LEU A 40 1.83 7.86 -1.80
C LEU A 40 2.22 7.59 -3.26
N ARG A 41 3.23 6.78 -3.48
CA ARG A 41 3.70 6.37 -4.80
C ARG A 41 3.34 4.92 -5.02
N ILE A 42 2.41 4.67 -5.92
CA ILE A 42 1.87 3.34 -6.17
C ILE A 42 2.41 2.82 -7.50
N ALA A 43 3.10 1.69 -7.48
CA ALA A 43 3.57 1.06 -8.70
C ALA A 43 2.38 0.73 -9.63
N ARG A 44 2.49 1.00 -10.92
CA ARG A 44 1.39 0.82 -11.88
C ARG A 44 0.79 -0.58 -11.83
N ARG A 45 1.63 -1.60 -11.72
CA ARG A 45 1.17 -3.00 -11.57
C ARG A 45 0.26 -3.22 -10.35
N VAL A 46 0.49 -2.48 -9.27
CA VAL A 46 -0.33 -2.53 -8.05
C VAL A 46 -1.71 -1.91 -8.31
N LEU A 47 -1.76 -0.80 -9.03
CA LEU A 47 -3.03 -0.22 -9.46
C LEU A 47 -3.83 -1.14 -10.37
N ASP A 48 -3.15 -1.83 -11.28
CA ASP A 48 -3.82 -2.79 -12.16
C ASP A 48 -4.37 -3.99 -11.37
N GLN A 49 -3.66 -4.43 -10.33
CA GLN A 49 -4.18 -5.43 -9.39
C GLN A 49 -5.40 -4.92 -8.62
N MET A 50 -5.37 -3.69 -8.09
CA MET A 50 -6.54 -3.08 -7.42
C MET A 50 -7.75 -3.02 -8.34
N ARG A 51 -7.56 -2.56 -9.59
CA ARG A 51 -8.63 -2.50 -10.59
C ARG A 51 -9.20 -3.89 -10.91
N ALA A 52 -8.33 -4.89 -11.01
CA ALA A 52 -8.76 -6.26 -11.24
C ALA A 52 -9.58 -6.82 -10.06
N GLU A 53 -9.18 -6.51 -8.82
CA GLU A 53 -9.97 -6.89 -7.62
C GLU A 53 -11.33 -6.19 -7.59
N MET A 54 -11.39 -4.90 -7.90
CA MET A 54 -12.65 -4.14 -7.99
C MET A 54 -13.58 -4.69 -9.08
N ALA A 55 -13.02 -5.13 -10.20
CA ALA A 55 -13.78 -5.67 -11.33
C ALA A 55 -14.33 -7.08 -11.10
N ARG A 56 -13.79 -7.85 -10.14
CA ARG A 56 -14.28 -9.21 -9.83
C ARG A 56 -15.71 -9.23 -9.29
N ASP A 57 -16.01 -8.27 -8.42
CA ASP A 57 -17.35 -8.11 -7.87
C ASP A 57 -17.66 -6.60 -7.77
N PRO A 58 -18.22 -6.03 -8.83
CA PRO A 58 -18.44 -4.56 -8.91
C PRO A 58 -19.61 -4.09 -8.04
N HIS A 59 -20.28 -4.97 -7.31
CA HIS A 59 -21.43 -4.66 -6.47
C HIS A 59 -21.10 -4.55 -4.98
N VAL A 60 -19.86 -4.86 -4.59
CA VAL A 60 -19.39 -4.76 -3.20
C VAL A 60 -18.04 -4.08 -3.14
N GLU A 61 -17.77 -3.43 -2.02
CA GLU A 61 -16.44 -2.92 -1.73
C GLU A 61 -15.44 -4.05 -1.50
N THR A 62 -14.23 -3.86 -1.97
CA THR A 62 -13.11 -4.78 -1.79
C THR A 62 -11.90 -4.04 -1.24
N GLY A 63 -10.88 -4.79 -0.83
CA GLY A 63 -9.70 -4.16 -0.26
C GLY A 63 -8.59 -5.16 0.05
N GLY A 64 -7.63 -4.70 0.84
CA GLY A 64 -6.49 -5.52 1.23
C GLY A 64 -5.40 -4.73 1.94
N VAL A 65 -4.20 -5.31 2.01
CA VAL A 65 -3.04 -4.69 2.66
C VAL A 65 -2.03 -4.26 1.61
N MET A 66 -1.50 -3.07 1.78
CA MET A 66 -0.44 -2.52 0.95
C MET A 66 0.93 -2.87 1.54
N ILE A 67 1.80 -3.43 0.71
CA ILE A 67 3.18 -3.78 1.06
C ILE A 67 4.13 -2.82 0.35
N GLY A 68 5.08 -2.30 1.11
CA GLY A 68 5.99 -1.31 0.56
C GLY A 68 7.04 -0.81 1.54
N MET A 69 7.51 0.39 1.31
CA MET A 69 8.52 1.05 2.13
C MET A 69 8.20 2.53 2.32
N CYS A 70 8.88 3.16 3.27
CA CYS A 70 8.75 4.59 3.57
C CYS A 70 10.12 5.28 3.50
N SER A 71 10.12 6.50 3.00
CA SER A 71 11.25 7.40 3.04
C SER A 71 10.86 8.73 3.68
N ALA A 72 11.30 8.96 4.91
CA ALA A 72 11.08 10.22 5.60
C ALA A 72 11.77 11.39 4.86
N ARG A 73 12.96 11.16 4.32
CA ARG A 73 13.71 12.18 3.56
C ARG A 73 12.98 12.66 2.32
N LEU A 74 12.27 11.75 1.63
CA LEU A 74 11.51 12.06 0.41
C LEU A 74 10.05 12.39 0.72
N LYS A 75 9.64 12.30 1.99
CA LYS A 75 8.22 12.36 2.40
C LYS A 75 7.36 11.48 1.49
N ALA A 76 7.77 10.24 1.30
CA ALA A 76 7.12 9.32 0.38
C ALA A 76 6.88 7.95 1.02
N VAL A 77 5.68 7.44 0.85
CA VAL A 77 5.31 6.05 1.08
C VAL A 77 5.22 5.36 -0.29
N ILE A 78 5.89 4.25 -0.47
CA ILE A 78 6.03 3.58 -1.78
C ILE A 78 5.38 2.20 -1.70
N VAL A 79 4.33 1.99 -2.49
CA VAL A 79 3.58 0.73 -2.58
C VAL A 79 4.09 -0.08 -3.75
N VAL A 80 4.56 -1.28 -3.50
CA VAL A 80 5.12 -2.17 -4.52
C VAL A 80 4.43 -3.53 -4.63
N ASP A 81 3.62 -3.92 -3.64
CA ASP A 81 2.88 -5.19 -3.66
C ASP A 81 1.58 -5.08 -2.88
N LEU A 82 0.65 -6.01 -3.09
CA LEU A 82 -0.60 -6.13 -2.37
C LEU A 82 -0.76 -7.52 -1.78
N LEU A 83 -1.33 -7.59 -0.58
CA LEU A 83 -1.95 -8.79 -0.07
C LEU A 83 -3.47 -8.66 -0.24
N PRO A 84 -4.12 -9.65 -0.86
CA PRO A 84 -5.57 -9.63 -1.00
C PRO A 84 -6.25 -9.70 0.36
N ALA A 85 -7.51 -9.30 0.40
CA ALA A 85 -8.34 -9.44 1.59
C ALA A 85 -8.40 -10.90 2.03
N PRO A 86 -8.16 -11.21 3.32
CA PRO A 86 -8.37 -12.54 3.88
C PRO A 86 -9.79 -13.06 3.67
N PRO A 87 -10.00 -14.39 3.70
CA PRO A 87 -11.32 -14.99 3.43
C PRO A 87 -12.40 -14.64 4.48
N ASP A 88 -11.99 -14.24 5.68
CA ASP A 88 -12.85 -13.75 6.76
C ASP A 88 -13.19 -12.26 6.66
N SER A 89 -12.79 -11.59 5.56
CA SER A 89 -13.16 -10.19 5.31
C SER A 89 -14.65 -10.06 4.97
N VAL A 90 -15.27 -8.98 5.43
CA VAL A 90 -16.67 -8.67 5.14
C VAL A 90 -16.75 -7.63 4.05
N ARG A 91 -17.53 -7.92 3.01
CA ARG A 91 -17.74 -7.08 1.83
C ARG A 91 -19.23 -6.80 1.63
N THR A 92 -19.59 -5.54 1.54
CA THR A 92 -20.94 -5.09 1.22
C THR A 92 -20.88 -3.94 0.22
N ALA A 93 -22.02 -3.48 -0.27
CA ALA A 93 -22.09 -2.32 -1.18
C ALA A 93 -21.66 -0.98 -0.54
N ALA A 94 -21.57 -0.92 0.79
CA ALA A 94 -21.29 0.33 1.51
C ALA A 94 -20.23 0.18 2.62
N ARG A 95 -19.59 -0.98 2.69
CA ARG A 95 -18.59 -1.24 3.73
C ARG A 95 -17.69 -2.40 3.37
N PHE A 96 -16.39 -2.17 3.57
CA PHE A 96 -15.37 -3.20 3.60
C PHE A 96 -14.79 -3.33 5.01
N THR A 97 -14.69 -4.55 5.53
CA THR A 97 -13.98 -4.82 6.79
C THR A 97 -12.91 -5.87 6.52
N LEU A 98 -11.66 -5.49 6.74
CA LEU A 98 -10.52 -6.38 6.52
C LEU A 98 -10.51 -7.49 7.56
N GLY A 99 -10.45 -8.75 7.11
CA GLY A 99 -10.25 -9.91 7.96
C GLY A 99 -8.80 -10.04 8.44
N THR A 100 -8.55 -11.03 9.29
CA THR A 100 -7.24 -11.26 9.89
C THR A 100 -6.65 -12.63 9.60
N SER A 101 -7.45 -13.54 9.03
CA SER A 101 -7.07 -14.93 8.81
C SER A 101 -5.83 -15.07 7.92
N GLY A 102 -4.72 -15.55 8.49
CA GLY A 102 -3.46 -15.74 7.79
C GLY A 102 -2.67 -14.48 7.47
N LEU A 103 -3.21 -13.28 7.75
CA LEU A 103 -2.64 -12.01 7.34
C LEU A 103 -1.25 -11.77 7.93
N ALA A 104 -1.06 -11.97 9.22
CA ALA A 104 0.25 -11.81 9.88
C ALA A 104 1.33 -12.71 9.27
N LYS A 105 0.97 -13.96 8.92
CA LYS A 105 1.89 -14.90 8.26
C LYS A 105 2.25 -14.43 6.85
N ALA A 106 1.28 -13.91 6.10
CA ALA A 106 1.50 -13.39 4.75
C ALA A 106 2.39 -12.14 4.75
N ILE A 107 2.18 -11.20 5.68
CA ILE A 107 3.03 -10.02 5.88
C ILE A 107 4.46 -10.43 6.23
N ALA A 108 4.62 -11.32 7.21
CA ALA A 108 5.93 -11.82 7.61
C ALA A 108 6.67 -12.54 6.46
N ALA A 109 5.94 -13.24 5.59
CA ALA A 109 6.53 -13.85 4.40
C ALA A 109 7.05 -12.80 3.41
N ARG A 110 6.30 -11.73 3.16
CA ARG A 110 6.75 -10.62 2.28
C ARG A 110 7.98 -9.91 2.85
N HIS A 111 7.98 -9.66 4.16
CA HIS A 111 9.11 -9.06 4.84
C HIS A 111 10.39 -9.90 4.68
N ARG A 112 10.33 -11.21 4.94
CA ARG A 112 11.48 -12.11 4.76
C ARG A 112 11.96 -12.19 3.31
N LEU A 113 11.03 -12.35 2.35
CA LEU A 113 11.37 -12.46 0.92
C LEU A 113 12.04 -11.19 0.37
N SER A 114 11.77 -10.05 0.97
CA SER A 114 12.39 -8.76 0.60
C SER A 114 13.69 -8.46 1.33
N GLY A 115 14.23 -9.42 2.09
CA GLY A 115 15.41 -9.17 2.94
C GLY A 115 15.15 -8.10 4.03
N GLY A 116 13.93 -8.01 4.55
CA GLY A 116 13.55 -7.06 5.59
C GLY A 116 13.30 -5.63 5.11
N THR A 117 13.19 -5.39 3.80
CA THR A 117 13.01 -4.02 3.25
C THR A 117 11.57 -3.61 3.04
N LEU A 118 10.66 -4.58 2.86
CA LEU A 118 9.24 -4.30 2.67
C LEU A 118 8.43 -4.61 3.93
N PHE A 119 7.49 -3.73 4.21
CA PHE A 119 6.61 -3.76 5.37
C PHE A 119 5.16 -3.62 4.95
N ASP A 120 4.26 -3.94 5.85
CA ASP A 120 2.88 -3.52 5.81
C ASP A 120 2.84 -2.00 6.10
N ILE A 121 2.46 -1.23 5.09
CA ILE A 121 2.43 0.24 5.14
C ILE A 121 1.02 0.80 5.24
N GLY A 122 0.02 -0.06 5.33
CA GLY A 122 -1.37 0.32 5.49
C GLY A 122 -2.33 -0.55 4.68
N THR A 123 -3.57 -0.11 4.63
CA THR A 123 -4.67 -0.82 3.99
C THR A 123 -5.29 -0.01 2.86
N TRP A 124 -5.97 -0.70 1.97
CA TRP A 124 -6.80 -0.05 0.96
C TRP A 124 -8.19 -0.67 0.90
N HIS A 125 -9.18 0.09 0.48
CA HIS A 125 -10.49 -0.41 0.07
C HIS A 125 -11.05 0.41 -1.11
N SER A 126 -12.04 -0.16 -1.77
CA SER A 126 -12.73 0.51 -2.88
C SER A 126 -14.03 1.14 -2.42
N HIS A 127 -14.42 2.24 -3.08
CA HIS A 127 -15.78 2.72 -3.10
C HIS A 127 -16.42 2.40 -4.46
N LEU A 128 -17.71 2.10 -4.49
CA LEU A 128 -18.44 1.78 -5.74
C LEU A 128 -18.74 3.01 -6.58
N ALA A 129 -18.77 4.19 -5.97
CA ALA A 129 -18.98 5.46 -6.64
C ALA A 129 -17.74 6.36 -6.45
N ASP A 130 -17.63 7.39 -7.29
CA ASP A 130 -16.52 8.36 -7.21
C ASP A 130 -16.74 9.35 -6.05
N GLN A 131 -16.77 8.81 -4.84
CA GLN A 131 -16.94 9.53 -3.58
C GLN A 131 -15.65 9.53 -2.78
N GLY A 132 -15.27 10.69 -2.25
CA GLY A 132 -14.12 10.83 -1.37
C GLY A 132 -14.30 10.12 -0.02
N PRO A 133 -13.27 10.21 0.85
CA PRO A 133 -13.29 9.57 2.16
C PRO A 133 -14.50 9.96 3.01
N SER A 134 -15.22 8.96 3.51
CA SER A 134 -16.33 9.12 4.44
C SER A 134 -15.85 9.55 5.84
N PRO A 135 -16.73 9.97 6.74
CA PRO A 135 -16.38 10.19 8.15
C PRO A 135 -15.80 8.93 8.81
N LEU A 136 -16.30 7.74 8.45
CA LEU A 136 -15.79 6.46 8.97
C LEU A 136 -14.36 6.18 8.47
N ASP A 137 -14.05 6.47 7.20
CA ASP A 137 -12.71 6.31 6.66
C ASP A 137 -11.71 7.22 7.39
N ARG A 138 -12.10 8.46 7.66
CA ARG A 138 -11.27 9.40 8.42
C ARG A 138 -11.06 8.97 9.86
N GLN A 139 -12.05 8.34 10.47
CA GLN A 139 -11.92 7.73 11.77
C GLN A 139 -10.98 6.52 11.72
N THR A 140 -11.17 5.60 10.79
CA THR A 140 -10.31 4.44 10.57
C THR A 140 -8.85 4.85 10.35
N ALA A 141 -8.60 5.90 9.56
CA ALA A 141 -7.24 6.41 9.34
C ALA A 141 -6.57 6.91 10.65
N ARG A 142 -7.34 7.52 11.55
CA ARG A 142 -6.85 7.93 12.88
C ARG A 142 -6.57 6.74 13.79
N GLU A 143 -7.44 5.75 13.79
CA GLU A 143 -7.28 4.51 14.56
C GLU A 143 -6.05 3.73 14.09
N LEU A 144 -5.86 3.57 12.78
CA LEU A 144 -4.66 2.96 12.21
C LEU A 144 -3.37 3.68 12.66
N ALA A 145 -3.40 5.00 12.75
CA ALA A 145 -2.24 5.77 13.21
C ALA A 145 -1.95 5.62 14.72
N ALA A 146 -2.98 5.34 15.51
CA ALA A 146 -2.85 5.11 16.97
C ALA A 146 -2.33 3.68 17.27
N ASP A 147 -2.77 2.70 16.50
CA ASP A 147 -2.54 1.29 16.79
C ASP A 147 -1.27 0.72 16.11
N ARG A 148 -0.68 1.46 15.18
CA ARG A 148 0.42 0.95 14.34
C ARG A 148 1.57 1.95 14.24
N PRO A 149 2.82 1.46 14.17
CA PRO A 149 3.94 2.34 13.88
C PRO A 149 3.78 3.00 12.49
N PRO A 150 4.16 4.27 12.34
CA PRO A 150 4.11 4.96 11.05
C PRO A 150 5.14 4.37 10.06
N PRO A 151 4.85 4.41 8.74
CA PRO A 151 3.64 4.98 8.16
C PRO A 151 2.46 3.99 8.20
N SER A 152 1.25 4.50 8.44
CA SER A 152 0.03 3.73 8.29
C SER A 152 -0.95 4.50 7.40
N VAL A 153 -1.04 4.11 6.13
CA VAL A 153 -1.85 4.79 5.12
C VAL A 153 -3.15 4.03 4.92
N LEU A 154 -4.26 4.76 4.91
CA LEU A 154 -5.53 4.28 4.36
C LEU A 154 -5.69 4.83 2.94
N LEU A 155 -5.74 3.95 1.95
CA LEU A 155 -6.00 4.31 0.56
C LEU A 155 -7.43 3.93 0.18
N ILE A 156 -8.16 4.88 -0.40
CA ILE A 156 -9.49 4.65 -0.95
C ILE A 156 -9.39 4.75 -2.47
N ALA A 157 -9.78 3.67 -3.15
CA ALA A 157 -9.80 3.57 -4.60
C ALA A 157 -11.25 3.69 -5.08
N THR A 158 -11.54 4.70 -5.90
CA THR A 158 -12.83 4.89 -6.57
C THR A 158 -12.69 4.59 -8.06
N PRO A 159 -13.77 4.51 -8.84
CA PRO A 159 -13.68 4.34 -10.29
C PRO A 159 -12.81 5.39 -10.99
N GLY A 160 -12.82 6.64 -10.50
CA GLY A 160 -12.12 7.76 -11.14
C GLY A 160 -10.92 8.32 -10.37
N ARG A 161 -10.79 8.03 -9.06
CA ARG A 161 -9.81 8.73 -8.20
C ARG A 161 -9.23 7.83 -7.12
N LEU A 162 -8.11 8.30 -6.58
CA LEU A 162 -7.45 7.72 -5.41
C LEU A 162 -7.36 8.78 -4.31
N TYR A 163 -7.66 8.39 -3.08
CA TYR A 163 -7.53 9.24 -1.91
C TYR A 163 -6.67 8.55 -0.86
N ALA A 164 -5.61 9.18 -0.42
CA ALA A 164 -4.71 8.64 0.59
C ALA A 164 -4.80 9.45 1.89
N LEU A 165 -5.05 8.77 2.98
CA LEU A 165 -5.12 9.35 4.32
C LEU A 165 -3.99 8.77 5.19
N MET A 166 -3.28 9.63 5.91
CA MET A 166 -2.30 9.22 6.91
C MET A 166 -2.26 10.25 8.04
N HIS A 167 -2.53 9.80 9.24
CA HIS A 167 -2.30 10.61 10.42
C HIS A 167 -0.93 10.26 11.03
N THR A 168 -0.17 11.26 11.36
CA THR A 168 1.03 11.08 12.20
C THR A 168 0.58 11.08 13.65
N PRO A 169 1.05 10.15 14.50
CA PRO A 169 0.78 10.22 15.92
C PRO A 169 1.21 11.60 16.43
N THR A 170 0.30 12.28 17.09
CA THR A 170 0.68 13.48 17.85
C THR A 170 1.57 12.99 18.99
N VAL A 171 2.86 13.26 18.91
CA VAL A 171 3.76 13.05 20.03
C VAL A 171 3.31 14.07 21.10
N PRO A 172 2.94 13.60 22.29
CA PRO A 172 2.54 14.50 23.39
C PRO A 172 3.69 15.37 23.86
#